data_0b552196fc5e71b47d0ccbff6c88ce90
#
_entry.id   0b552196fc5e71b47d0ccbff6c88ce90
#
_cell.length_a   1.000
_cell.length_b   1.000
_cell.length_c   1.000
_cell.angle_alpha   90.00
_cell.angle_beta   90.00
_cell.angle_gamma   90.00
#
_symmetry.space_group_name_H-M   'P 1'
#
loop_
_entity.id
_entity.type
_entity.pdbx_description
1 polymer ?
#
loop_
_entity_poly.entity_id
_entity_poly.type
_entity_poly.pdbx_seq_one_letter_code
_entity_poly.pdbx_strand_id
1 'polypeptide(L)'
;FYFLLFTFLLLTACASVQPVVKIGLVAPFEGAQRELGYDAIYAARLAVREVNQAGGIGGYRVALVALDDGGDDLLAAETAASLIIDPAVVAVIGHGLVQTTAVAQLVYAEANLALLPLGSAPFITQDPALLPADFVTAYSAITPFDETAGPYAAATYDAMQLIFQAMAAAETAVGQIDRDSVTNALAGLQYDGLVGTVYQP
;
A
#
# COMPACT_ATOMS: atom_id res chain seq x y z
N PHE A 1 -49.97 -15.23 -3.22
CA PHE A 1 -49.23 -14.43 -4.21
C PHE A 1 -48.29 -13.43 -3.55
N TYR A 2 -48.74 -12.64 -2.57
CA TYR A 2 -47.95 -11.67 -1.84
C TYR A 2 -46.83 -12.32 -0.98
N PHE A 3 -47.05 -13.50 -0.44
CA PHE A 3 -46.05 -14.23 0.32
C PHE A 3 -44.88 -14.72 -0.56
N LEU A 4 -45.13 -15.15 -1.77
CA LEU A 4 -44.15 -15.55 -2.77
C LEU A 4 -43.32 -14.35 -3.29
N LEU A 5 -43.97 -13.19 -3.41
CA LEU A 5 -43.26 -11.94 -3.78
C LEU A 5 -42.32 -11.46 -2.67
N PHE A 6 -42.73 -11.61 -1.40
CA PHE A 6 -41.94 -11.23 -0.24
C PHE A 6 -40.72 -12.15 -0.04
N THR A 7 -40.88 -13.47 -0.28
CA THR A 7 -39.76 -14.43 -0.25
C THR A 7 -38.75 -14.18 -1.40
N PHE A 8 -39.18 -13.75 -2.57
CA PHE A 8 -38.30 -13.42 -3.68
C PHE A 8 -37.49 -12.15 -3.41
N LEU A 9 -38.04 -11.15 -2.71
CA LEU A 9 -37.32 -9.94 -2.30
C LEU A 9 -36.23 -10.23 -1.25
N LEU A 10 -36.41 -11.24 -0.39
CA LEU A 10 -35.42 -11.62 0.63
C LEU A 10 -34.20 -12.37 0.05
N LEU A 11 -34.34 -12.99 -1.13
CA LEU A 11 -33.27 -13.73 -1.78
C LEU A 11 -32.28 -12.85 -2.53
N THR A 12 -32.62 -11.57 -2.79
CA THR A 12 -31.72 -10.61 -3.46
C THR A 12 -30.81 -9.83 -2.50
N ALA A 13 -30.93 -10.04 -1.18
CA ALA A 13 -30.18 -9.31 -0.16
C ALA A 13 -28.84 -9.95 0.24
N CYS A 14 -28.34 -10.96 -0.50
CA CYS A 14 -26.94 -11.37 -0.37
C CYS A 14 -26.06 -10.35 -1.11
N ALA A 15 -25.79 -9.21 -0.48
CA ALA A 15 -24.66 -8.37 -0.89
C ALA A 15 -23.40 -9.23 -0.79
N SER A 16 -22.78 -9.56 -1.92
CA SER A 16 -21.49 -10.25 -1.93
C SER A 16 -20.51 -9.37 -1.17
N VAL A 17 -19.96 -9.91 -0.09
CA VAL A 17 -18.88 -9.23 0.64
C VAL A 17 -17.72 -9.11 -0.33
N GLN A 18 -17.26 -7.88 -0.61
CA GLN A 18 -16.10 -7.66 -1.47
C GLN A 18 -14.89 -8.37 -0.86
N PRO A 19 -14.15 -9.15 -1.64
CA PRO A 19 -12.90 -9.73 -1.17
C PRO A 19 -11.91 -8.62 -0.80
N VAL A 20 -11.02 -8.90 0.14
CA VAL A 20 -10.03 -7.93 0.61
C VAL A 20 -8.65 -8.36 0.13
N VAL A 21 -7.93 -7.41 -0.46
CA VAL A 21 -6.51 -7.52 -0.76
C VAL A 21 -5.75 -6.54 0.15
N LYS A 22 -4.55 -6.92 0.58
CA LYS A 22 -3.79 -6.17 1.57
C LYS A 22 -2.45 -5.70 1.01
N ILE A 23 -2.05 -4.50 1.42
CA ILE A 23 -0.71 -3.95 1.18
C ILE A 23 -0.03 -3.80 2.54
N GLY A 24 1.17 -4.33 2.68
CA GLY A 24 2.01 -4.13 3.85
C GLY A 24 2.66 -2.74 3.83
N LEU A 25 2.74 -2.09 4.97
CA LEU A 25 3.59 -0.93 5.21
C LEU A 25 4.45 -1.23 6.43
N VAL A 26 5.76 -1.27 6.26
CA VAL A 26 6.70 -1.49 7.37
C VAL A 26 7.65 -0.31 7.45
N ALA A 27 7.71 0.30 8.62
CA ALA A 27 8.53 1.48 8.87
C ALA A 27 8.79 1.62 10.36
N PRO A 28 9.81 2.38 10.80
CA PRO A 28 9.97 2.71 12.21
C PRO A 28 8.86 3.69 12.65
N PHE A 29 7.95 3.24 13.52
CA PHE A 29 6.92 4.08 14.13
C PHE A 29 7.33 4.55 15.53
N GLU A 30 8.37 3.96 16.09
CA GLU A 30 8.93 4.32 17.39
C GLU A 30 10.41 4.74 17.23
N GLY A 31 10.97 5.38 18.27
CA GLY A 31 12.37 5.76 18.30
C GLY A 31 12.73 7.01 17.48
N ALA A 32 14.01 7.10 17.09
CA ALA A 32 14.58 8.30 16.48
C ALA A 32 14.10 8.57 15.04
N GLN A 33 13.70 7.54 14.30
CA GLN A 33 13.22 7.62 12.92
C GLN A 33 11.70 7.58 12.79
N ARG A 34 10.96 7.72 13.88
CA ARG A 34 9.47 7.62 13.86
C ARG A 34 8.78 8.56 12.86
N GLU A 35 9.39 9.69 12.55
CA GLU A 35 8.86 10.66 11.56
C GLU A 35 8.67 10.01 10.19
N LEU A 36 9.57 9.12 9.78
CA LEU A 36 9.44 8.36 8.55
C LEU A 36 8.15 7.53 8.54
N GLY A 37 7.92 6.77 9.61
CA GLY A 37 6.73 5.93 9.73
C GLY A 37 5.43 6.75 9.73
N TYR A 38 5.40 7.87 10.42
CA TYR A 38 4.22 8.74 10.45
C TYR A 38 3.93 9.40 9.11
N ASP A 39 4.94 9.91 8.40
CA ASP A 39 4.76 10.41 7.05
C ASP A 39 4.19 9.35 6.12
N ALA A 40 4.76 8.15 6.16
CA ALA A 40 4.37 7.04 5.32
C ALA A 40 2.94 6.56 5.60
N ILE A 41 2.57 6.38 6.87
CA ILE A 41 1.26 5.79 7.20
C ILE A 41 0.08 6.68 6.79
N TYR A 42 0.19 7.99 6.95
CA TYR A 42 -0.89 8.88 6.54
C TYR A 42 -1.01 8.98 5.01
N ALA A 43 0.11 9.00 4.29
CA ALA A 43 0.10 8.94 2.83
C ALA A 43 -0.53 7.63 2.32
N ALA A 44 -0.15 6.48 2.90
CA ALA A 44 -0.73 5.19 2.55
C ALA A 44 -2.24 5.12 2.88
N ARG A 45 -2.66 5.65 4.05
CA ARG A 45 -4.09 5.74 4.42
C ARG A 45 -4.88 6.64 3.48
N LEU A 46 -4.29 7.75 3.02
CA LEU A 46 -4.90 8.63 2.01
C LEU A 46 -5.17 7.84 0.74
N ALA A 47 -4.15 7.20 0.17
CA ALA A 47 -4.27 6.41 -1.05
C ALA A 47 -5.30 5.28 -0.92
N VAL A 48 -5.29 4.52 0.20
CA VAL A 48 -6.27 3.45 0.47
C VAL A 48 -7.69 4.00 0.58
N ARG A 49 -7.87 5.16 1.23
CA ARG A 49 -9.18 5.80 1.33
C ARG A 49 -9.71 6.17 -0.05
N GLU A 50 -8.90 6.81 -0.88
CA GLU A 50 -9.26 7.27 -2.21
C GLU A 50 -9.63 6.10 -3.14
N VAL A 51 -8.80 5.07 -3.22
CA VAL A 51 -9.08 3.90 -4.06
C VAL A 51 -10.36 3.17 -3.62
N ASN A 52 -10.60 3.05 -2.32
CA ASN A 52 -11.82 2.41 -1.82
C ASN A 52 -13.08 3.27 -2.02
N GLN A 53 -12.96 4.61 -1.96
CA GLN A 53 -14.05 5.52 -2.31
C GLN A 53 -14.40 5.47 -3.80
N ALA A 54 -13.41 5.19 -4.65
CA ALA A 54 -13.60 4.95 -6.09
C ALA A 54 -14.19 3.57 -6.42
N GLY A 55 -14.42 2.70 -5.41
CA GLY A 55 -15.01 1.37 -5.58
C GLY A 55 -14.05 0.19 -5.43
N GLY A 56 -12.78 0.44 -5.09
CA GLY A 56 -11.73 -0.57 -4.99
C GLY A 56 -11.08 -0.90 -6.34
N ILE A 57 -10.44 -2.04 -6.44
CA ILE A 57 -9.73 -2.50 -7.65
C ILE A 57 -10.23 -3.89 -8.03
N GLY A 58 -10.73 -4.07 -9.26
CA GLY A 58 -11.18 -5.39 -9.75
C GLY A 58 -12.23 -6.08 -8.87
N GLY A 59 -13.08 -5.29 -8.17
CA GLY A 59 -14.05 -5.82 -7.21
C GLY A 59 -13.48 -6.09 -5.81
N TYR A 60 -12.18 -5.90 -5.58
CA TYR A 60 -11.54 -6.03 -4.29
C TYR A 60 -11.55 -4.71 -3.52
N ARG A 61 -11.69 -4.83 -2.22
CA ARG A 61 -11.40 -3.74 -1.29
C ARG A 61 -9.95 -3.80 -0.87
N VAL A 62 -9.26 -2.65 -0.84
CA VAL A 62 -7.85 -2.57 -0.41
C VAL A 62 -7.78 -2.29 1.09
N ALA A 63 -6.93 -3.02 1.80
CA ALA A 63 -6.62 -2.77 3.21
C ALA A 63 -5.11 -2.56 3.41
N LEU A 64 -4.75 -1.75 4.41
CA LEU A 64 -3.37 -1.50 4.83
C LEU A 64 -3.06 -2.34 6.07
N VAL A 65 -1.92 -3.03 6.06
CA VAL A 65 -1.33 -3.70 7.23
C VAL A 65 -0.05 -2.96 7.58
N ALA A 66 -0.07 -2.16 8.65
CA ALA A 66 1.09 -1.40 9.09
C ALA A 66 1.77 -2.10 10.26
N LEU A 67 3.08 -2.32 10.17
CA LEU A 67 3.92 -2.96 11.19
C LEU A 67 5.13 -2.08 11.49
N ASP A 68 5.50 -2.03 12.77
CA ASP A 68 6.69 -1.30 13.24
C ASP A 68 7.91 -2.22 13.23
N ASP A 69 8.98 -1.82 12.55
CA ASP A 69 10.27 -2.49 12.61
C ASP A 69 11.27 -1.79 13.58
N GLY A 70 10.87 -0.66 14.16
CA GLY A 70 11.69 0.13 15.09
C GLY A 70 13.04 0.58 14.53
N GLY A 71 13.30 0.37 13.23
CA GLY A 71 14.61 0.53 12.61
C GLY A 71 15.64 -0.55 13.04
N ASP A 72 15.16 -1.71 13.53
CA ASP A 72 15.96 -2.83 14.00
C ASP A 72 15.92 -4.00 13.01
N ASP A 73 17.09 -4.58 12.70
CA ASP A 73 17.24 -5.62 11.68
C ASP A 73 16.49 -6.91 12.03
N LEU A 74 16.48 -7.30 13.32
CA LEU A 74 15.80 -8.52 13.76
C LEU A 74 14.28 -8.32 13.66
N LEU A 75 13.79 -7.19 14.15
CA LEU A 75 12.37 -6.86 14.08
C LEU A 75 11.89 -6.68 12.62
N ALA A 76 12.76 -6.17 11.73
CA ALA A 76 12.47 -6.10 10.31
C ALA A 76 12.28 -7.49 9.68
N ALA A 77 13.13 -8.47 10.05
CA ALA A 77 12.95 -9.85 9.60
C ALA A 77 11.67 -10.49 10.16
N GLU A 78 11.35 -10.25 11.43
CA GLU A 78 10.14 -10.78 12.08
C GLU A 78 8.86 -10.18 11.49
N THR A 79 8.83 -8.86 11.23
CA THR A 79 7.69 -8.19 10.59
C THR A 79 7.51 -8.68 9.15
N ALA A 80 8.60 -8.86 8.40
CA ALA A 80 8.55 -9.44 7.06
C ALA A 80 7.99 -10.87 7.09
N ALA A 81 8.47 -11.72 8.01
CA ALA A 81 7.95 -13.07 8.20
C ALA A 81 6.46 -13.08 8.56
N SER A 82 5.99 -12.10 9.33
CA SER A 82 4.56 -11.98 9.69
C SER A 82 3.70 -11.62 8.47
N LEU A 83 4.19 -10.77 7.57
CA LEU A 83 3.45 -10.39 6.36
C LEU A 83 3.35 -11.52 5.33
N ILE A 84 4.39 -12.36 5.21
CA ILE A 84 4.35 -13.47 4.25
C ILE A 84 3.37 -14.59 4.63
N ILE A 85 2.98 -14.70 5.90
CA ILE A 85 1.99 -15.69 6.37
C ILE A 85 0.59 -15.39 5.84
N ASP A 86 0.24 -14.12 5.65
CA ASP A 86 -1.08 -13.71 5.16
C ASP A 86 -1.09 -13.68 3.61
N PRO A 87 -1.76 -14.62 2.93
CA PRO A 87 -1.79 -14.67 1.47
C PRO A 87 -2.53 -13.50 0.82
N ALA A 88 -3.32 -12.74 1.59
CA ALA A 88 -3.99 -11.54 1.09
C ALA A 88 -3.03 -10.34 0.97
N VAL A 89 -1.83 -10.39 1.56
CA VAL A 89 -0.79 -9.36 1.37
C VAL A 89 -0.10 -9.61 0.04
N VAL A 90 -0.24 -8.66 -0.90
CA VAL A 90 0.23 -8.82 -2.29
C VAL A 90 1.45 -7.97 -2.64
N ALA A 91 1.74 -6.94 -1.87
CA ALA A 91 2.94 -6.11 -1.98
C ALA A 91 3.26 -5.44 -0.64
N VAL A 92 4.48 -4.99 -0.47
CA VAL A 92 4.94 -4.26 0.72
C VAL A 92 5.64 -2.97 0.31
N ILE A 93 5.40 -1.90 1.06
CA ILE A 93 6.17 -0.65 1.02
C ILE A 93 6.95 -0.55 2.32
N GLY A 94 8.20 -0.19 2.28
CA GLY A 94 9.04 -0.04 3.49
C GLY A 94 10.50 -0.35 3.17
N HIS A 95 11.27 -0.63 4.09
CA HIS A 95 11.34 -0.42 5.53
C HIS A 95 11.86 0.99 5.88
N GLY A 96 12.31 1.74 4.88
CA GLY A 96 12.77 3.12 5.02
C GLY A 96 14.23 3.30 5.40
N LEU A 97 14.87 2.29 5.99
CA LEU A 97 16.31 2.28 6.28
C LEU A 97 17.00 1.19 5.45
N VAL A 98 18.23 1.46 5.02
CA VAL A 98 18.97 0.55 4.13
C VAL A 98 19.19 -0.83 4.75
N GLN A 99 19.56 -0.88 6.03
CA GLN A 99 19.81 -2.15 6.73
C GLN A 99 18.55 -2.98 6.92
N THR A 100 17.46 -2.39 7.40
CA THR A 100 16.19 -3.10 7.62
C THR A 100 15.57 -3.55 6.29
N THR A 101 15.67 -2.73 5.25
CA THR A 101 15.25 -3.08 3.89
C THR A 101 16.03 -4.29 3.36
N ALA A 102 17.35 -4.30 3.52
CA ALA A 102 18.19 -5.40 3.02
C ALA A 102 17.87 -6.74 3.67
N VAL A 103 17.62 -6.75 4.99
CA VAL A 103 17.25 -7.97 5.71
C VAL A 103 15.85 -8.44 5.30
N ALA A 104 14.86 -7.56 5.29
CA ALA A 104 13.48 -7.90 4.96
C ALA A 104 13.32 -8.35 3.50
N GLN A 105 14.07 -7.78 2.57
CA GLN A 105 14.04 -8.17 1.15
C GLN A 105 14.34 -9.64 0.93
N LEU A 106 15.24 -10.24 1.71
CA LEU A 106 15.54 -11.67 1.62
C LEU A 106 14.32 -12.52 1.98
N VAL A 107 13.59 -12.12 3.02
CA VAL A 107 12.38 -12.82 3.47
C VAL A 107 11.24 -12.69 2.44
N TYR A 108 11.03 -11.48 1.90
CA TYR A 108 9.99 -11.27 0.89
C TYR A 108 10.29 -12.01 -0.42
N ALA A 109 11.55 -12.06 -0.84
CA ALA A 109 11.97 -12.75 -2.06
C ALA A 109 11.65 -14.26 -2.02
N GLU A 110 11.82 -14.91 -0.87
CA GLU A 110 11.47 -16.34 -0.69
C GLU A 110 9.97 -16.61 -0.89
N ALA A 111 9.12 -15.60 -0.62
CA ALA A 111 7.66 -15.71 -0.73
C ALA A 111 7.11 -15.08 -2.03
N ASN A 112 7.97 -14.65 -2.96
CA ASN A 112 7.59 -13.89 -4.16
C ASN A 112 6.70 -12.68 -3.85
N LEU A 113 6.96 -11.99 -2.72
CA LEU A 113 6.23 -10.81 -2.28
C LEU A 113 7.01 -9.56 -2.65
N ALA A 114 6.45 -8.74 -3.54
CA ALA A 114 7.11 -7.52 -4.02
C ALA A 114 7.35 -6.52 -2.88
N LEU A 115 8.58 -6.01 -2.77
CA LEU A 115 8.96 -4.92 -1.88
C LEU A 115 9.28 -3.67 -2.69
N LEU A 116 8.60 -2.56 -2.38
CA LEU A 116 8.89 -1.22 -2.86
C LEU A 116 9.66 -0.48 -1.76
N PRO A 117 11.00 -0.31 -1.94
CA PRO A 117 11.84 0.21 -0.86
C PRO A 117 11.64 1.73 -0.69
N LEU A 118 11.16 2.14 0.47
CA LEU A 118 10.95 3.55 0.80
C LEU A 118 12.28 4.22 1.18
N GLY A 119 12.48 5.47 0.76
CA GLY A 119 13.69 6.25 1.06
C GLY A 119 14.88 5.94 0.15
N SER A 120 14.72 5.06 -0.84
CA SER A 120 15.71 4.75 -1.87
C SER A 120 15.08 4.81 -3.26
N ALA A 121 15.89 4.89 -4.31
CA ALA A 121 15.34 4.94 -5.67
C ALA A 121 14.49 3.68 -5.97
N PRO A 122 13.33 3.84 -6.65
CA PRO A 122 12.79 5.10 -7.17
C PRO A 122 11.99 5.94 -6.16
N PHE A 123 11.71 5.46 -4.95
CA PHE A 123 10.85 6.10 -3.93
C PHE A 123 11.66 6.95 -2.95
N ILE A 124 12.41 7.94 -3.49
CA ILE A 124 13.24 8.85 -2.71
C ILE A 124 12.41 9.92 -1.99
N THR A 125 12.99 10.47 -0.93
CA THR A 125 12.39 11.60 -0.21
C THR A 125 12.26 12.84 -1.08
N GLN A 126 11.22 13.65 -0.83
CA GLN A 126 10.95 14.91 -1.52
C GLN A 126 10.95 16.08 -0.55
N ASP A 127 11.31 17.26 -1.04
CA ASP A 127 11.10 18.49 -0.28
C ASP A 127 9.60 18.76 -0.15
N PRO A 128 9.06 18.79 1.08
CA PRO A 128 7.65 19.04 1.31
C PRO A 128 7.15 20.37 0.74
N ALA A 129 8.03 21.37 0.60
CA ALA A 129 7.68 22.66 0.03
C ALA A 129 7.36 22.62 -1.48
N LEU A 130 7.74 21.55 -2.17
CA LEU A 130 7.51 21.35 -3.61
C LEU A 130 6.28 20.51 -3.90
N LEU A 131 5.61 20.00 -2.86
CA LEU A 131 4.43 19.13 -3.05
C LEU A 131 3.21 19.92 -3.56
N PRO A 132 2.37 19.32 -4.43
CA PRO A 132 1.15 19.93 -4.88
C PRO A 132 0.19 20.29 -3.73
N ALA A 133 -0.42 21.48 -3.79
CA ALA A 133 -1.25 22.01 -2.72
C ALA A 133 -2.50 21.14 -2.43
N ASP A 134 -3.05 20.49 -3.45
CA ASP A 134 -4.17 19.56 -3.33
C ASP A 134 -3.77 18.28 -2.57
N PHE A 135 -2.59 17.73 -2.85
CA PHE A 135 -2.05 16.62 -2.07
C PHE A 135 -1.82 17.01 -0.60
N VAL A 136 -1.16 18.14 -0.34
CA VAL A 136 -0.90 18.62 1.02
C VAL A 136 -2.22 18.81 1.79
N THR A 137 -3.23 19.36 1.15
CA THR A 137 -4.58 19.55 1.74
C THR A 137 -5.26 18.22 2.05
N ALA A 138 -5.22 17.26 1.10
CA ALA A 138 -5.82 15.94 1.28
C ALA A 138 -5.10 15.13 2.36
N TYR A 139 -3.77 15.24 2.44
CA TYR A 139 -2.95 14.60 3.46
C TYR A 139 -3.27 15.16 4.86
N SER A 140 -3.26 16.48 5.04
CA SER A 140 -3.58 17.13 6.30
C SER A 140 -4.97 16.74 6.81
N ALA A 141 -5.95 16.66 5.91
CA ALA A 141 -7.34 16.32 6.25
C ALA A 141 -7.55 14.88 6.78
N ILE A 142 -6.56 14.00 6.70
CA ILE A 142 -6.65 12.64 7.27
C ILE A 142 -5.76 12.44 8.49
N THR A 143 -4.87 13.38 8.79
CA THR A 143 -4.06 13.34 10.01
C THR A 143 -4.86 13.78 11.22
N PRO A 144 -4.55 13.28 12.44
CA PRO A 144 -5.34 13.60 13.63
C PRO A 144 -5.26 15.07 14.07
N PHE A 145 -4.22 15.79 13.66
CA PHE A 145 -3.91 17.15 14.13
C PHE A 145 -3.60 18.13 13.00
N ASP A 146 -4.18 17.92 11.82
CA ASP A 146 -3.91 18.73 10.62
C ASP A 146 -2.40 18.84 10.30
N GLU A 147 -1.68 17.73 10.48
CA GLU A 147 -0.24 17.66 10.25
C GLU A 147 0.09 17.88 8.76
N THR A 148 1.24 18.48 8.51
CA THR A 148 1.73 18.67 7.14
C THR A 148 2.48 17.44 6.64
N ALA A 149 2.41 17.19 5.33
CA ALA A 149 3.17 16.12 4.70
C ALA A 149 4.68 16.33 4.88
N GLY A 150 5.38 15.31 5.35
CA GLY A 150 6.83 15.30 5.46
C GLY A 150 7.52 14.69 4.24
N PRO A 151 8.84 14.47 4.29
CA PRO A 151 9.66 14.09 3.13
C PRO A 151 9.28 12.74 2.50
N TYR A 152 8.72 11.81 3.28
CA TYR A 152 8.39 10.46 2.82
C TYR A 152 6.95 10.33 2.30
N ALA A 153 6.11 11.34 2.52
CA ALA A 153 4.69 11.27 2.21
C ALA A 153 4.42 11.05 0.72
N ALA A 154 5.01 11.88 -0.15
CA ALA A 154 4.81 11.78 -1.60
C ALA A 154 5.34 10.46 -2.16
N ALA A 155 6.54 10.03 -1.76
CA ALA A 155 7.13 8.77 -2.21
C ALA A 155 6.28 7.56 -1.81
N THR A 156 5.70 7.58 -0.60
CA THR A 156 4.79 6.52 -0.14
C THR A 156 3.48 6.53 -0.93
N TYR A 157 2.93 7.71 -1.18
CA TYR A 157 1.71 7.83 -1.98
C TYR A 157 1.92 7.30 -3.40
N ASP A 158 3.03 7.67 -4.06
CA ASP A 158 3.37 7.19 -5.39
C ASP A 158 3.62 5.67 -5.43
N ALA A 159 4.27 5.11 -4.41
CA ALA A 159 4.43 3.66 -4.27
C ALA A 159 3.07 2.94 -4.15
N MET A 160 2.12 3.49 -3.38
CA MET A 160 0.76 2.97 -3.30
C MET A 160 0.06 3.00 -4.66
N GLN A 161 0.15 4.12 -5.39
CA GLN A 161 -0.47 4.27 -6.71
C GLN A 161 0.12 3.29 -7.73
N LEU A 162 1.45 3.07 -7.70
CA LEU A 162 2.11 2.08 -8.56
C LEU A 162 1.60 0.66 -8.26
N ILE A 163 1.45 0.30 -6.98
CA ILE A 163 0.86 -0.99 -6.59
C ILE A 163 -0.60 -1.09 -7.06
N PHE A 164 -1.39 -0.03 -6.96
CA PHE A 164 -2.79 -0.04 -7.43
C PHE A 164 -2.87 -0.27 -8.95
N GLN A 165 -1.97 0.34 -9.73
CA GLN A 165 -1.89 0.07 -11.17
C GLN A 165 -1.49 -1.38 -11.45
N ALA A 166 -0.52 -1.93 -10.71
CA ALA A 166 -0.12 -3.33 -10.84
C ALA A 166 -1.28 -4.28 -10.50
N MET A 167 -2.05 -4.00 -9.44
CA MET A 167 -3.23 -4.78 -9.08
C MET A 167 -4.31 -4.74 -10.17
N ALA A 168 -4.57 -3.57 -10.76
CA ALA A 168 -5.52 -3.43 -11.86
C ALA A 168 -5.05 -4.16 -13.12
N ALA A 169 -3.74 -4.11 -13.42
CA ALA A 169 -3.15 -4.83 -14.54
C ALA A 169 -3.21 -6.36 -14.31
N ALA A 170 -2.92 -6.83 -13.11
CA ALA A 170 -3.01 -8.24 -12.74
C ALA A 170 -4.44 -8.77 -12.87
N GLU A 171 -5.43 -8.05 -12.35
CA GLU A 171 -6.84 -8.40 -12.49
C GLU A 171 -7.26 -8.48 -13.98
N THR A 172 -6.89 -7.49 -14.76
CA THR A 172 -7.20 -7.48 -16.21
C THR A 172 -6.55 -8.63 -16.96
N ALA A 173 -5.31 -9.00 -16.59
CA ALA A 173 -4.54 -10.02 -17.30
C ALA A 173 -4.97 -11.44 -16.95
N VAL A 174 -5.24 -11.73 -15.67
CA VAL A 174 -5.48 -13.09 -15.16
C VAL A 174 -6.76 -13.25 -14.34
N GLY A 175 -7.54 -12.19 -14.13
CA GLY A 175 -8.82 -12.22 -13.41
C GLY A 175 -8.70 -12.38 -11.90
N GLN A 176 -7.50 -12.15 -11.34
CA GLN A 176 -7.25 -12.26 -9.89
C GLN A 176 -6.13 -11.32 -9.45
N ILE A 177 -6.16 -10.96 -8.16
CA ILE A 177 -5.12 -10.15 -7.51
C ILE A 177 -4.48 -10.99 -6.42
N ASP A 178 -3.28 -11.50 -6.68
CA ASP A 178 -2.43 -12.24 -5.76
C ASP A 178 -0.97 -11.81 -5.86
N ARG A 179 -0.08 -12.40 -5.05
CA ARG A 179 1.35 -12.03 -5.01
C ARG A 179 2.03 -12.18 -6.36
N ASP A 180 1.83 -13.32 -7.00
CA ASP A 180 2.51 -13.63 -8.25
C ASP A 180 2.05 -12.70 -9.38
N SER A 181 0.75 -12.49 -9.50
CA SER A 181 0.17 -11.61 -10.52
C SER A 181 0.56 -10.15 -10.31
N VAL A 182 0.59 -9.66 -9.06
CA VAL A 182 0.99 -8.28 -8.75
C VAL A 182 2.50 -8.09 -8.93
N THR A 183 3.32 -9.03 -8.45
CA THR A 183 4.79 -8.97 -8.63
C THR A 183 5.16 -8.96 -10.11
N ASN A 184 4.52 -9.81 -10.92
CA ASN A 184 4.74 -9.83 -12.37
C ASN A 184 4.27 -8.54 -13.05
N ALA A 185 3.15 -7.96 -12.60
CA ALA A 185 2.61 -6.73 -13.16
C ALA A 185 3.43 -5.49 -12.79
N LEU A 186 4.13 -5.50 -11.64
CA LEU A 186 5.02 -4.41 -11.24
C LEU A 186 6.26 -4.30 -12.14
N ALA A 187 6.75 -5.43 -12.69
CA ALA A 187 7.96 -5.43 -13.51
C ALA A 187 7.79 -4.54 -14.75
N GLY A 188 8.62 -3.50 -14.84
CA GLY A 188 8.59 -2.54 -15.95
C GLY A 188 7.42 -1.56 -15.94
N LEU A 189 6.56 -1.56 -14.90
CA LEU A 189 5.46 -0.61 -14.79
C LEU A 189 5.99 0.80 -14.48
N GLN A 190 5.38 1.80 -15.11
CA GLN A 190 5.69 3.21 -14.88
C GLN A 190 4.47 3.94 -14.34
N TYR A 191 4.69 4.83 -13.40
CA TYR A 191 3.70 5.73 -12.82
C TYR A 191 4.23 7.16 -12.84
N ASP A 192 3.45 8.10 -13.35
CA ASP A 192 3.76 9.52 -13.34
C ASP A 192 3.10 10.17 -12.13
N GLY A 193 3.85 10.27 -11.05
CA GLY A 193 3.38 10.63 -9.72
C GLY A 193 3.83 12.00 -9.23
N LEU A 194 3.67 12.22 -7.94
CA LEU A 194 4.02 13.47 -7.25
C LEU A 194 5.53 13.72 -7.23
N VAL A 195 6.33 12.66 -7.21
CA VAL A 195 7.80 12.72 -7.23
C VAL A 195 8.38 12.63 -8.65
N GLY A 196 7.52 12.65 -9.67
CA GLY A 196 7.88 12.44 -11.06
C GLY A 196 7.62 10.99 -11.50
N THR A 197 8.22 10.59 -12.62
CA THR A 197 8.03 9.24 -13.15
C THR A 197 8.70 8.22 -12.24
N VAL A 198 7.91 7.32 -11.67
CA VAL A 198 8.35 6.18 -10.87
C VAL A 198 8.37 4.94 -11.77
N TYR A 199 9.46 4.19 -11.71
CA TYR A 199 9.66 2.99 -12.51
C TYR A 199 10.07 1.83 -11.61
N GLN A 200 9.39 0.70 -11.73
CA GLN A 200 9.74 -0.54 -11.04
C GLN A 200 10.40 -1.50 -12.05
N PRO A 201 11.70 -1.77 -11.91
CA PRO A 201 12.43 -2.65 -12.83
C PRO A 201 12.07 -4.13 -12.71
#